data_e87df282d5e5948f64cc36be1376bf06
#
_entry.id   e87df282d5e5948f64cc36be1376bf06
#
_cell.length_a   1.000
_cell.length_b   1.000
_cell.length_c   1.000
_cell.angle_alpha   90.00
_cell.angle_beta   90.00
_cell.angle_gamma   90.00
#
_symmetry.space_group_name_H-M   'P 1'
#
loop_
_entity.id
_entity.type
_entity.pdbx_description
1 polymer ?
#
loop_
_entity_poly.entity_id
_entity_poly.type
_entity_poly.pdbx_seq_one_letter_code
_entity_poly.pdbx_strand_id
1 'polypeptide(L)'
;MRISVIIPARNEADRIALTIQSLLKSKPEEFTEVEIIVVDDASEDETSEIAKRSGATKVIRLNRHGGKGEALRKGVEEAGGDVILFVDADLGETAGNVWQIVAPVADGEADMAIAAPPPDPSGGGFGLVKKFAAWAIKTTTGFNPTAPLSGQRAIKREVLERVSIANGYAVETALTIDAFRSGFRVVEIPITFGHRALGKSWRGFLHRAKQFWDIFWAVLPRLLRTVTSR
;
A
#
# COMPACT_ATOMS: atom_id res chain seq x y z
N MET A 1 -16.62 -0.09 14.57
CA MET A 1 -15.51 -0.62 13.74
C MET A 1 -14.30 0.30 13.90
N ARG A 2 -13.17 -0.27 14.25
CA ARG A 2 -11.91 0.47 14.42
C ARG A 2 -11.05 0.37 13.16
N ILE A 3 -10.43 1.50 12.76
CA ILE A 3 -9.57 1.56 11.58
C ILE A 3 -8.15 1.93 12.01
N SER A 4 -7.15 1.19 11.54
CA SER A 4 -5.74 1.52 11.71
C SER A 4 -5.15 1.95 10.36
N VAL A 5 -4.79 3.23 10.25
CA VAL A 5 -4.06 3.76 9.10
C VAL A 5 -2.58 3.51 9.33
N ILE A 6 -1.92 2.78 8.44
CA ILE A 6 -0.49 2.49 8.50
C ILE A 6 0.23 3.25 7.38
N ILE A 7 1.18 4.09 7.76
CA ILE A 7 1.96 4.93 6.86
C ILE A 7 3.43 4.53 6.95
N PRO A 8 3.96 3.70 6.03
CA PRO A 8 5.40 3.47 5.93
C PRO A 8 6.05 4.73 5.38
N ALA A 9 7.06 5.26 6.06
CA ALA A 9 7.73 6.49 5.69
C ALA A 9 9.25 6.34 5.71
N ARG A 10 9.95 6.96 4.75
CA ARG A 10 11.40 7.09 4.77
C ARG A 10 11.84 8.35 4.06
N ASN A 11 12.45 9.28 4.80
CA ASN A 11 12.88 10.59 4.30
C ASN A 11 11.73 11.35 3.61
N GLU A 12 10.61 11.48 4.33
CA GLU A 12 9.36 12.13 3.86
C GLU A 12 9.01 13.37 4.73
N ALA A 13 10.01 14.01 5.34
CA ALA A 13 9.83 15.20 6.18
C ALA A 13 9.03 16.31 5.45
N ASP A 14 9.21 16.45 4.13
CA ASP A 14 8.53 17.48 3.32
C ASP A 14 7.02 17.23 3.15
N ARG A 15 6.54 15.98 3.29
CA ARG A 15 5.17 15.59 2.90
C ARG A 15 4.35 14.93 4.00
N ILE A 16 4.99 14.26 4.94
CA ILE A 16 4.31 13.46 5.96
C ILE A 16 3.29 14.28 6.76
N ALA A 17 3.59 15.55 7.04
CA ALA A 17 2.67 16.46 7.74
C ALA A 17 1.36 16.67 6.95
N LEU A 18 1.48 16.99 5.66
CA LEU A 18 0.32 17.22 4.78
C LEU A 18 -0.50 15.95 4.61
N THR A 19 0.15 14.80 4.49
CA THR A 19 -0.50 13.49 4.39
C THR A 19 -1.34 13.20 5.63
N ILE A 20 -0.76 13.33 6.83
CA ILE A 20 -1.47 13.07 8.10
C ILE A 20 -2.63 14.07 8.29
N GLN A 21 -2.38 15.37 8.06
CA GLN A 21 -3.40 16.41 8.21
C GLN A 21 -4.57 16.22 7.23
N SER A 22 -4.28 15.83 5.98
CA SER A 22 -5.30 15.54 4.98
C SER A 22 -6.17 14.34 5.40
N LEU A 23 -5.55 13.28 5.92
CA LEU A 23 -6.27 12.12 6.46
C LEU A 23 -7.20 12.53 7.61
N LEU A 24 -6.71 13.29 8.58
CA LEU A 24 -7.48 13.73 9.74
C LEU A 24 -8.63 14.65 9.34
N LYS A 25 -8.38 15.60 8.43
CA LYS A 25 -9.38 16.58 7.98
C LYS A 25 -10.50 15.94 7.16
N SER A 26 -10.18 14.94 6.36
CA SER A 26 -11.13 14.29 5.44
C SER A 26 -11.72 12.99 6.01
N LYS A 27 -11.44 12.69 7.28
CA LYS A 27 -11.97 11.50 7.96
C LYS A 27 -13.50 11.57 8.00
N PRO A 28 -14.21 10.58 7.46
CA PRO A 28 -15.67 10.50 7.58
C PRO A 28 -16.13 10.41 9.04
N GLU A 29 -17.25 11.05 9.36
CA GLU A 29 -17.77 11.13 10.73
C GLU A 29 -18.16 9.76 11.30
N GLU A 30 -18.63 8.85 10.44
CA GLU A 30 -19.01 7.48 10.82
C GLU A 30 -17.81 6.65 11.32
N PHE A 31 -16.57 7.00 10.97
CA PHE A 31 -15.36 6.32 11.46
C PHE A 31 -14.87 6.97 12.75
N THR A 32 -15.51 6.64 13.87
CA THR A 32 -15.22 7.27 15.17
C THR A 32 -13.91 6.79 15.80
N GLU A 33 -13.53 5.54 15.56
CA GLU A 33 -12.31 4.93 16.10
C GLU A 33 -11.25 4.77 15.02
N VAL A 34 -10.39 5.78 14.88
CA VAL A 34 -9.28 5.79 13.91
C VAL A 34 -7.96 6.06 14.62
N GLU A 35 -6.97 5.24 14.34
CA GLU A 35 -5.58 5.46 14.74
C GLU A 35 -4.68 5.60 13.50
N ILE A 36 -3.70 6.49 13.58
CA ILE A 36 -2.67 6.69 12.54
C ILE A 36 -1.34 6.23 13.09
N ILE A 37 -0.79 5.18 12.50
CA ILE A 37 0.50 4.58 12.86
C ILE A 37 1.48 4.88 11.74
N VAL A 38 2.47 5.72 12.03
CA VAL A 38 3.59 5.98 11.11
C VAL A 38 4.74 5.05 11.47
N VAL A 39 5.24 4.31 10.48
CA VAL A 39 6.43 3.48 10.64
C VAL A 39 7.57 4.08 9.85
N ASP A 40 8.48 4.73 10.57
CA ASP A 40 9.69 5.35 10.02
C ASP A 40 10.78 4.29 9.79
N ASP A 41 11.05 4.02 8.52
CA ASP A 41 12.03 3.03 8.06
C ASP A 41 13.46 3.59 8.08
N ALA A 42 13.93 3.97 9.29
CA ALA A 42 15.24 4.55 9.57
C ALA A 42 15.54 5.79 8.71
N SER A 43 14.69 6.81 8.77
CA SER A 43 14.91 8.10 8.11
C SER A 43 16.15 8.82 8.65
N GLU A 44 16.79 9.60 7.78
CA GLU A 44 17.93 10.46 8.13
C GLU A 44 17.51 11.91 8.39
N ASP A 45 16.25 12.23 8.10
CA ASP A 45 15.60 13.54 8.28
C ASP A 45 14.63 13.55 9.47
N GLU A 46 13.88 14.64 9.64
CA GLU A 46 12.93 14.83 10.75
C GLU A 46 11.57 14.14 10.52
N THR A 47 11.47 13.10 9.67
CA THR A 47 10.20 12.42 9.35
C THR A 47 9.44 11.99 10.61
N SER A 48 10.09 11.33 11.57
CA SER A 48 9.47 10.86 12.83
C SER A 48 8.93 11.98 13.68
N GLU A 49 9.70 13.05 13.86
CA GLU A 49 9.35 14.19 14.70
C GLU A 49 8.18 14.98 14.10
N ILE A 50 8.20 15.15 12.77
CA ILE A 50 7.12 15.83 12.05
C ILE A 50 5.85 14.98 12.11
N ALA A 51 5.92 13.66 11.91
CA ALA A 51 4.76 12.77 12.01
C ALA A 51 4.08 12.87 13.39
N LYS A 52 4.86 12.86 14.48
CA LYS A 52 4.33 13.02 15.85
C LYS A 52 3.60 14.35 16.03
N ARG A 53 4.21 15.45 15.59
CA ARG A 53 3.63 16.79 15.71
C ARG A 53 2.40 17.00 14.84
N SER A 54 2.24 16.20 13.77
CA SER A 54 1.14 16.32 12.80
C SER A 54 -0.11 15.52 13.17
N GLY A 55 -0.10 14.79 14.30
CA GLY A 55 -1.28 14.07 14.79
C GLY A 55 -1.25 12.55 14.55
N ALA A 56 -0.09 11.95 14.24
CA ALA A 56 0.03 10.50 14.27
C ALA A 56 -0.24 9.98 15.69
N THR A 57 -1.11 8.97 15.82
CA THR A 57 -1.44 8.33 17.09
C THR A 57 -0.22 7.60 17.66
N LYS A 58 0.58 7.01 16.77
CA LYS A 58 1.80 6.28 17.11
C LYS A 58 2.85 6.48 16.04
N VAL A 59 4.10 6.66 16.44
CA VAL A 59 5.25 6.67 15.53
C VAL A 59 6.25 5.62 15.98
N ILE A 60 6.58 4.70 15.09
CA ILE A 60 7.52 3.59 15.32
C ILE A 60 8.72 3.84 14.41
N ARG A 61 9.91 3.98 14.97
CA ARG A 61 11.14 4.10 14.20
C ARG A 61 11.90 2.78 14.19
N LEU A 62 12.20 2.28 13.00
CA LEU A 62 13.03 1.09 12.82
C LEU A 62 14.51 1.42 13.08
N ASN A 63 15.25 0.48 13.66
CA ASN A 63 16.68 0.66 13.95
C ASN A 63 17.55 0.64 12.67
N ARG A 64 17.04 0.05 11.59
CA ARG A 64 17.72 -0.05 10.28
C ARG A 64 16.69 -0.04 9.15
N HIS A 65 17.14 0.33 7.97
CA HIS A 65 16.31 0.27 6.77
C HIS A 65 15.93 -1.18 6.43
N GLY A 66 14.64 -1.46 6.47
CA GLY A 66 14.05 -2.77 6.19
C GLY A 66 13.18 -2.80 4.94
N GLY A 67 12.82 -1.62 4.41
CA GLY A 67 11.94 -1.42 3.26
C GLY A 67 10.46 -1.46 3.60
N LYS A 68 9.64 -1.09 2.60
CA LYS A 68 8.18 -0.91 2.76
C LYS A 68 7.49 -2.12 3.40
N GLY A 69 7.83 -3.34 2.97
CA GLY A 69 7.21 -4.55 3.50
C GLY A 69 7.48 -4.76 5.00
N GLU A 70 8.71 -4.50 5.48
CA GLU A 70 9.04 -4.59 6.91
C GLU A 70 8.30 -3.52 7.71
N ALA A 71 8.27 -2.29 7.20
CA ALA A 71 7.53 -1.20 7.83
C ALA A 71 6.02 -1.49 7.93
N LEU A 72 5.41 -2.01 6.87
CA LEU A 72 4.00 -2.40 6.89
C LEU A 72 3.71 -3.53 7.89
N ARG A 73 4.54 -4.60 7.92
CA ARG A 73 4.40 -5.67 8.92
C ARG A 73 4.46 -5.12 10.34
N LYS A 74 5.46 -4.27 10.60
CA LYS A 74 5.60 -3.66 11.93
C LYS A 74 4.39 -2.80 12.30
N GLY A 75 3.84 -2.06 11.36
CA GLY A 75 2.60 -1.30 11.55
C GLY A 75 1.41 -2.21 11.85
N VAL A 76 1.25 -3.32 11.14
CA VAL A 76 0.15 -4.28 11.34
C VAL A 76 0.25 -4.96 12.71
N GLU A 77 1.45 -5.32 13.18
CA GLU A 77 1.67 -5.88 14.52
C GLU A 77 1.19 -4.95 15.65
N GLU A 78 1.31 -3.64 15.44
CA GLU A 78 0.99 -2.61 16.42
C GLU A 78 -0.44 -2.02 16.26
N ALA A 79 -1.12 -2.41 15.18
CA ALA A 79 -2.45 -1.94 14.84
C ALA A 79 -3.53 -2.68 15.64
N GLY A 80 -4.54 -1.96 16.14
CA GLY A 80 -5.68 -2.52 16.86
C GLY A 80 -6.99 -2.54 16.05
N GLY A 81 -6.99 -2.04 14.80
CA GLY A 81 -8.20 -1.88 13.99
C GLY A 81 -8.71 -3.18 13.37
N ASP A 82 -10.01 -3.24 13.11
CA ASP A 82 -10.68 -4.31 12.35
C ASP A 82 -10.36 -4.20 10.85
N VAL A 83 -10.18 -2.97 10.39
CA VAL A 83 -9.77 -2.62 9.03
C VAL A 83 -8.41 -1.93 9.07
N ILE A 84 -7.49 -2.39 8.27
CA ILE A 84 -6.15 -1.82 8.10
C ILE A 84 -6.11 -1.05 6.79
N LEU A 85 -5.75 0.23 6.87
CA LEU A 85 -5.63 1.12 5.71
C LEU A 85 -4.16 1.44 5.45
N PHE A 86 -3.58 0.91 4.38
CA PHE A 86 -2.23 1.28 3.93
C PHE A 86 -2.26 2.57 3.13
N VAL A 87 -1.39 3.51 3.48
CA VAL A 87 -1.30 4.83 2.85
C VAL A 87 0.17 5.21 2.66
N ASP A 88 0.57 5.60 1.46
CA ASP A 88 1.93 6.09 1.20
C ASP A 88 2.14 7.48 1.83
N ALA A 89 3.34 7.75 2.34
CA ALA A 89 3.67 8.97 3.10
C ALA A 89 3.69 10.24 2.23
N ASP A 90 3.81 10.10 0.91
CA ASP A 90 4.03 11.18 -0.06
C ASP A 90 2.75 11.69 -0.76
N LEU A 91 1.56 11.24 -0.35
CA LEU A 91 0.28 11.65 -0.96
C LEU A 91 -0.11 13.11 -0.71
N GLY A 92 0.42 13.73 0.35
CA GLY A 92 0.16 15.12 0.70
C GLY A 92 -1.34 15.42 0.85
N GLU A 93 -1.80 16.51 0.26
CA GLU A 93 -3.19 16.99 0.36
C GLU A 93 -4.23 16.01 -0.20
N THR A 94 -3.83 15.08 -1.07
CA THR A 94 -4.75 14.10 -1.69
C THR A 94 -4.94 12.83 -0.86
N ALA A 95 -4.22 12.70 0.25
CA ALA A 95 -4.31 11.53 1.12
C ALA A 95 -5.73 11.27 1.65
N GLY A 96 -6.51 12.33 1.88
CA GLY A 96 -7.91 12.21 2.31
C GLY A 96 -8.80 11.40 1.38
N ASN A 97 -8.45 11.29 0.09
CA ASN A 97 -9.24 10.52 -0.88
C ASN A 97 -9.22 9.00 -0.59
N VAL A 98 -8.27 8.50 0.20
CA VAL A 98 -8.17 7.07 0.56
C VAL A 98 -9.37 6.56 1.36
N TRP A 99 -10.11 7.44 2.03
CA TRP A 99 -11.29 7.02 2.78
C TRP A 99 -12.34 6.34 1.91
N GLN A 100 -12.38 6.66 0.61
CA GLN A 100 -13.31 6.05 -0.34
C GLN A 100 -13.11 4.53 -0.52
N ILE A 101 -11.90 3.99 -0.27
CA ILE A 101 -11.69 2.53 -0.33
C ILE A 101 -12.06 1.83 0.97
N VAL A 102 -12.32 2.55 2.05
CA VAL A 102 -12.73 1.94 3.32
C VAL A 102 -14.18 1.49 3.29
N ALA A 103 -15.07 2.28 2.67
CA ALA A 103 -16.51 2.01 2.63
C ALA A 103 -16.84 0.56 2.16
N PRO A 104 -16.40 0.07 0.99
CA PRO A 104 -16.76 -1.28 0.54
C PRO A 104 -16.25 -2.40 1.47
N VAL A 105 -15.18 -2.12 2.25
CA VAL A 105 -14.68 -3.07 3.25
C VAL A 105 -15.49 -3.01 4.53
N ALA A 106 -15.87 -1.81 4.96
CA ALA A 106 -16.70 -1.56 6.13
C ALA A 106 -18.09 -2.15 5.98
N ASP A 107 -18.69 -1.99 4.79
CA ASP A 107 -20.03 -2.49 4.46
C ASP A 107 -20.04 -4.01 4.18
N GLY A 108 -18.87 -4.64 4.21
CA GLY A 108 -18.75 -6.08 3.98
C GLY A 108 -18.91 -6.50 2.51
N GLU A 109 -18.87 -5.57 1.56
CA GLU A 109 -18.94 -5.85 0.13
C GLU A 109 -17.62 -6.44 -0.40
N ALA A 110 -16.48 -6.02 0.18
CA ALA A 110 -15.15 -6.51 -0.12
C ALA A 110 -14.39 -6.90 1.16
N ASP A 111 -13.36 -7.70 1.00
CA ASP A 111 -12.42 -8.05 2.08
C ASP A 111 -11.10 -7.27 1.93
N MET A 112 -10.79 -6.84 0.69
CA MET A 112 -9.74 -5.89 0.36
C MET A 112 -10.19 -4.96 -0.77
N ALA A 113 -10.02 -3.65 -0.60
CA ALA A 113 -10.24 -2.64 -1.61
C ALA A 113 -8.93 -1.93 -1.96
N ILE A 114 -8.66 -1.75 -3.24
CA ILE A 114 -7.43 -1.16 -3.79
C ILE A 114 -7.80 0.16 -4.47
N ALA A 115 -7.10 1.22 -4.14
CA ALA A 115 -7.26 2.48 -4.86
C ALA A 115 -6.65 2.37 -6.26
N ALA A 116 -7.44 2.65 -7.29
CA ALA A 116 -7.04 2.60 -8.68
C ALA A 116 -6.98 4.01 -9.28
N PRO A 117 -5.82 4.69 -9.26
CA PRO A 117 -5.68 5.98 -9.90
C PRO A 117 -5.87 5.85 -11.42
N PRO A 118 -6.43 6.88 -12.07
CA PRO A 118 -6.58 6.90 -13.52
C PRO A 118 -5.23 6.69 -14.21
N PRO A 119 -5.21 6.13 -15.43
CA PRO A 119 -3.99 5.97 -16.19
C PRO A 119 -3.27 7.32 -16.36
N ASP A 120 -1.98 7.39 -16.03
CA ASP A 120 -1.17 8.58 -16.28
C ASP A 120 -0.90 8.73 -17.79
N PRO A 121 -1.41 9.78 -18.44
CA PRO A 121 -1.19 10.02 -19.86
C PRO A 121 0.28 10.26 -20.23
N SER A 122 1.09 10.71 -19.25
CA SER A 122 2.51 11.01 -19.46
C SER A 122 3.39 9.76 -19.66
N GLY A 123 2.84 8.56 -19.47
CA GLY A 123 3.51 7.30 -19.79
C GLY A 123 4.83 7.08 -19.01
N GLY A 124 4.95 7.64 -17.82
CA GLY A 124 6.17 7.54 -17.02
C GLY A 124 6.56 6.09 -16.71
N GLY A 125 7.73 5.70 -17.14
CA GLY A 125 8.64 4.58 -16.85
C GLY A 125 8.20 3.25 -16.19
N PHE A 126 7.00 3.13 -15.68
CA PHE A 126 6.48 1.93 -15.00
C PHE A 126 5.82 0.90 -15.94
N GLY A 127 5.77 1.16 -17.26
CA GLY A 127 4.96 0.37 -18.18
C GLY A 127 5.26 -1.14 -18.15
N LEU A 128 6.53 -1.54 -18.15
CA LEU A 128 6.90 -2.97 -18.16
C LEU A 128 6.65 -3.64 -16.81
N VAL A 129 7.02 -3.01 -15.70
CA VAL A 129 6.81 -3.53 -14.35
C VAL A 129 5.32 -3.65 -14.05
N LYS A 130 4.54 -2.61 -14.37
CA LYS A 130 3.08 -2.63 -14.23
C LYS A 130 2.43 -3.73 -15.07
N LYS A 131 2.83 -3.87 -16.34
CA LYS A 131 2.32 -4.92 -17.23
C LYS A 131 2.67 -6.31 -16.72
N PHE A 132 3.89 -6.52 -16.22
CA PHE A 132 4.30 -7.79 -15.64
C PHE A 132 3.49 -8.12 -14.37
N ALA A 133 3.33 -7.18 -13.46
CA ALA A 133 2.52 -7.37 -12.25
C ALA A 133 1.05 -7.67 -12.59
N ALA A 134 0.45 -6.92 -13.54
CA ALA A 134 -0.91 -7.17 -14.00
C ALA A 134 -1.05 -8.55 -14.66
N TRP A 135 -0.10 -8.92 -15.51
CA TRP A 135 -0.07 -10.26 -16.13
C TRP A 135 0.03 -11.36 -15.07
N ALA A 136 0.90 -11.20 -14.08
CA ALA A 136 1.08 -12.18 -13.03
C ALA A 136 -0.20 -12.37 -12.18
N ILE A 137 -0.85 -11.28 -11.77
CA ILE A 137 -2.12 -11.33 -11.05
C ILE A 137 -3.18 -12.01 -11.92
N LYS A 138 -3.35 -11.58 -13.18
CA LYS A 138 -4.34 -12.14 -14.09
C LYS A 138 -4.14 -13.66 -14.29
N THR A 139 -2.90 -14.10 -14.53
CA THR A 139 -2.58 -15.50 -14.79
C THR A 139 -2.84 -16.37 -13.57
N THR A 140 -2.60 -15.86 -12.37
CA THR A 140 -2.71 -16.63 -11.12
C THR A 140 -4.09 -16.61 -10.48
N THR A 141 -4.90 -15.59 -10.76
CA THR A 141 -6.19 -15.36 -10.07
C THR A 141 -7.38 -15.20 -11.02
N GLY A 142 -7.16 -14.92 -12.30
CA GLY A 142 -8.20 -14.52 -13.25
C GLY A 142 -8.60 -13.05 -13.17
N PHE A 143 -8.22 -12.33 -12.10
CA PHE A 143 -8.51 -10.91 -11.93
C PHE A 143 -7.64 -10.05 -12.85
N ASN A 144 -8.23 -9.06 -13.51
CA ASN A 144 -7.53 -8.17 -14.43
C ASN A 144 -7.34 -6.78 -13.79
N PRO A 145 -6.26 -6.54 -13.02
CA PRO A 145 -6.08 -5.31 -12.27
C PRO A 145 -5.73 -4.13 -13.18
N THR A 146 -6.26 -2.96 -12.86
CA THR A 146 -5.88 -1.68 -13.48
C THR A 146 -4.75 -0.98 -12.72
N ALA A 147 -4.66 -1.24 -11.41
CA ALA A 147 -3.67 -0.67 -10.50
C ALA A 147 -2.87 -1.72 -9.70
N PRO A 148 -2.14 -2.65 -10.37
CA PRO A 148 -1.47 -3.80 -9.73
C PRO A 148 -0.38 -3.41 -8.72
N LEU A 149 0.12 -2.18 -8.78
CA LEU A 149 1.18 -1.63 -7.94
C LEU A 149 0.69 -0.54 -6.98
N SER A 150 -0.63 -0.37 -6.83
CA SER A 150 -1.17 0.63 -5.90
C SER A 150 -0.90 0.23 -4.46
N GLY A 151 -0.29 1.15 -3.71
CA GLY A 151 0.03 0.98 -2.29
C GLY A 151 -1.14 1.28 -1.36
N GLN A 152 -2.14 2.05 -1.81
CA GLN A 152 -3.29 2.45 -1.01
C GLN A 152 -4.33 1.34 -1.01
N ARG A 153 -4.56 0.73 0.16
CA ARG A 153 -5.41 -0.45 0.32
C ARG A 153 -6.14 -0.44 1.65
N ALA A 154 -7.45 -0.66 1.62
CA ALA A 154 -8.22 -1.01 2.81
C ALA A 154 -8.38 -2.52 2.87
N ILE A 155 -8.07 -3.12 4.01
CA ILE A 155 -7.91 -4.58 4.14
C ILE A 155 -8.53 -4.99 5.47
N LYS A 156 -9.46 -5.96 5.48
CA LYS A 156 -9.89 -6.59 6.74
C LYS A 156 -8.71 -7.25 7.44
N ARG A 157 -8.65 -7.15 8.75
CA ARG A 157 -7.61 -7.80 9.56
C ARG A 157 -7.49 -9.30 9.25
N GLU A 158 -8.60 -9.99 9.08
CA GLU A 158 -8.64 -11.43 8.76
C GLU A 158 -7.81 -11.78 7.50
N VAL A 159 -7.77 -10.90 6.51
CA VAL A 159 -6.93 -11.12 5.31
C VAL A 159 -5.46 -11.16 5.70
N LEU A 160 -5.00 -10.19 6.52
CA LEU A 160 -3.60 -10.09 6.93
C LEU A 160 -3.18 -11.18 7.93
N GLU A 161 -4.12 -11.83 8.60
CA GLU A 161 -3.88 -13.00 9.44
C GLU A 161 -3.61 -14.26 8.60
N ARG A 162 -4.18 -14.35 7.39
CA ARG A 162 -4.03 -15.50 6.48
C ARG A 162 -3.01 -15.28 5.38
N VAL A 163 -2.69 -14.03 5.07
CA VAL A 163 -1.83 -13.65 3.94
C VAL A 163 -0.62 -12.88 4.43
N SER A 164 0.58 -13.33 4.01
CA SER A 164 1.83 -12.69 4.41
C SER A 164 2.13 -11.44 3.58
N ILE A 165 2.60 -10.37 4.23
CA ILE A 165 3.14 -9.19 3.56
C ILE A 165 4.54 -9.50 3.05
N ALA A 166 4.73 -9.48 1.73
CA ALA A 166 6.02 -9.72 1.08
C ALA A 166 7.05 -8.61 1.38
N ASN A 167 8.31 -8.85 1.03
CA ASN A 167 9.37 -7.86 1.16
C ASN A 167 9.45 -6.96 -0.10
N GLY A 168 10.07 -5.79 0.06
CA GLY A 168 10.42 -4.89 -1.03
C GLY A 168 9.22 -4.38 -1.82
N TYR A 169 9.37 -4.30 -3.13
CA TYR A 169 8.36 -3.79 -4.08
C TYR A 169 7.34 -4.86 -4.52
N ALA A 170 7.39 -6.03 -3.94
CA ALA A 170 6.47 -7.10 -4.27
C ALA A 170 5.20 -7.12 -3.41
N VAL A 171 5.15 -6.28 -2.38
CA VAL A 171 4.04 -6.22 -1.40
C VAL A 171 2.69 -6.21 -2.10
N GLU A 172 2.51 -5.27 -3.00
CA GLU A 172 1.22 -5.00 -3.63
C GLU A 172 0.75 -6.17 -4.50
N THR A 173 1.65 -6.68 -5.35
CA THR A 173 1.35 -7.78 -6.27
C THR A 173 1.12 -9.10 -5.52
N ALA A 174 2.00 -9.41 -4.58
CA ALA A 174 1.93 -10.64 -3.79
C ALA A 174 0.65 -10.68 -2.92
N LEU A 175 0.36 -9.58 -2.22
CA LEU A 175 -0.82 -9.46 -1.36
C LEU A 175 -2.11 -9.65 -2.17
N THR A 176 -2.19 -9.06 -3.39
CA THR A 176 -3.35 -9.24 -4.27
C THR A 176 -3.52 -10.71 -4.66
N ILE A 177 -2.45 -11.38 -5.12
CA ILE A 177 -2.49 -12.79 -5.52
C ILE A 177 -2.91 -13.67 -4.34
N ASP A 178 -2.29 -13.49 -3.18
CA ASP A 178 -2.51 -14.35 -2.03
C ASP A 178 -3.91 -14.14 -1.43
N ALA A 179 -4.44 -12.91 -1.42
CA ALA A 179 -5.81 -12.62 -0.99
C ALA A 179 -6.84 -13.34 -1.89
N PHE A 180 -6.72 -13.21 -3.21
CA PHE A 180 -7.61 -13.92 -4.14
C PHE A 180 -7.54 -15.44 -3.96
N ARG A 181 -6.34 -16.00 -3.80
CA ARG A 181 -6.15 -17.45 -3.62
C ARG A 181 -6.70 -17.96 -2.31
N SER A 182 -6.73 -17.12 -1.31
CA SER A 182 -7.34 -17.43 0.00
C SER A 182 -8.87 -17.26 -0.01
N GLY A 183 -9.48 -16.94 -1.16
CA GLY A 183 -10.93 -16.83 -1.34
C GLY A 183 -11.51 -15.49 -0.93
N PHE A 184 -10.66 -14.47 -0.68
CA PHE A 184 -11.13 -13.13 -0.31
C PHE A 184 -11.60 -12.33 -1.53
N ARG A 185 -12.62 -11.49 -1.31
CA ARG A 185 -13.17 -10.58 -2.33
C ARG A 185 -12.30 -9.33 -2.41
N VAL A 186 -11.70 -9.12 -3.58
CA VAL A 186 -10.84 -7.97 -3.86
C VAL A 186 -11.47 -7.09 -4.92
N VAL A 187 -11.55 -5.78 -4.67
CA VAL A 187 -12.12 -4.79 -5.60
C VAL A 187 -11.12 -3.64 -5.85
N GLU A 188 -11.24 -3.00 -7.00
CA GLU A 188 -10.54 -1.74 -7.29
C GLU A 188 -11.55 -0.59 -7.31
N ILE A 189 -11.21 0.50 -6.62
CA ILE A 189 -12.02 1.72 -6.55
C ILE A 189 -11.29 2.84 -7.28
N PRO A 190 -11.88 3.45 -8.31
CA PRO A 190 -11.26 4.56 -9.02
C PRO A 190 -11.08 5.78 -8.11
N ILE A 191 -9.82 6.18 -7.87
CA ILE A 191 -9.48 7.32 -6.99
C ILE A 191 -8.30 8.08 -7.58
N THR A 192 -8.38 9.42 -7.56
CA THR A 192 -7.29 10.28 -8.02
C THR A 192 -6.40 10.69 -6.86
N PHE A 193 -5.09 10.50 -7.03
CA PHE A 193 -4.05 10.96 -6.10
C PHE A 193 -3.02 11.85 -6.80
N GLY A 194 -2.49 12.82 -6.07
CA GLY A 194 -1.30 13.56 -6.47
C GLY A 194 -0.03 12.82 -6.06
N HIS A 195 0.56 12.07 -6.97
CA HIS A 195 1.86 11.43 -6.71
C HIS A 195 3.01 12.31 -7.18
N ARG A 196 4.15 12.20 -6.49
CA ARG A 196 5.41 12.79 -6.94
C ARG A 196 5.86 12.07 -8.21
N ALA A 197 5.89 12.78 -9.34
CA ALA A 197 6.46 12.25 -10.58
C ALA A 197 7.97 12.00 -10.38
N LEU A 198 8.38 10.75 -10.25
CA LEU A 198 9.79 10.36 -10.27
C LEU A 198 10.35 10.60 -11.67
N GLY A 199 11.22 11.59 -11.81
CA GLY A 199 11.83 11.97 -13.08
C GLY A 199 12.59 10.83 -13.76
N LYS A 200 12.82 10.96 -15.09
CA LYS A 200 13.61 10.04 -15.92
C LYS A 200 15.12 10.21 -15.58
N SER A 201 15.61 9.59 -14.50
CA SER A 201 17.02 9.61 -14.14
C SER A 201 17.62 8.19 -14.17
N TRP A 202 18.97 8.10 -14.27
CA TRP A 202 19.70 6.81 -14.19
C TRP A 202 19.44 6.07 -12.87
N ARG A 203 19.29 6.80 -11.76
CA ARG A 203 18.85 6.23 -10.47
C ARG A 203 17.48 5.61 -10.57
N GLY A 204 16.56 6.20 -11.35
CA GLY A 204 15.25 5.63 -11.64
C GLY A 204 15.30 4.32 -12.43
N PHE A 205 16.34 4.11 -13.28
CA PHE A 205 16.50 2.85 -14.01
C PHE A 205 16.92 1.70 -13.09
N LEU A 206 17.92 1.91 -12.24
CA LEU A 206 18.35 0.91 -11.24
C LEU A 206 17.23 0.58 -10.24
N HIS A 207 16.48 1.59 -9.83
CA HIS A 207 15.31 1.40 -8.96
C HIS A 207 14.24 0.52 -9.62
N ARG A 208 13.94 0.75 -10.91
CA ARG A 208 12.99 -0.08 -11.68
C ARG A 208 13.47 -1.51 -11.90
N ALA A 209 14.75 -1.71 -12.12
CA ALA A 209 15.33 -3.05 -12.21
C ALA A 209 15.16 -3.83 -10.90
N LYS A 210 15.42 -3.19 -9.75
CA LYS A 210 15.17 -3.78 -8.43
C LYS A 210 13.70 -4.12 -8.23
N GLN A 211 12.79 -3.19 -8.57
CA GLN A 211 11.34 -3.44 -8.49
C GLN A 211 10.92 -4.66 -9.30
N PHE A 212 11.41 -4.79 -10.54
CA PHE A 212 11.12 -5.93 -11.39
C PHE A 212 11.58 -7.24 -10.75
N TRP A 213 12.81 -7.28 -10.23
CA TRP A 213 13.35 -8.49 -9.60
C TRP A 213 12.64 -8.85 -8.31
N ASP A 214 12.29 -7.88 -7.46
CA ASP A 214 11.53 -8.14 -6.24
C ASP A 214 10.17 -8.77 -6.57
N ILE A 215 9.45 -8.22 -7.56
CA ILE A 215 8.16 -8.75 -8.02
C ILE A 215 8.35 -10.14 -8.66
N PHE A 216 9.36 -10.32 -9.51
CA PHE A 216 9.63 -11.59 -10.19
C PHE A 216 9.85 -12.72 -9.18
N TRP A 217 10.73 -12.53 -8.21
CA TRP A 217 11.02 -13.55 -7.20
C TRP A 217 9.83 -13.83 -6.27
N ALA A 218 9.03 -12.84 -5.97
CA ALA A 218 7.82 -13.04 -5.16
C ALA A 218 6.71 -13.75 -5.95
N VAL A 219 6.59 -13.49 -7.25
CA VAL A 219 5.53 -14.06 -8.10
C VAL A 219 5.88 -15.47 -8.57
N LEU A 220 7.16 -15.78 -8.79
CA LEU A 220 7.59 -17.08 -9.34
C LEU A 220 7.04 -18.29 -8.57
N PRO A 221 7.14 -18.39 -7.23
CA PRO A 221 6.55 -19.49 -6.48
C PRO A 221 5.02 -19.56 -6.61
N ARG A 222 4.37 -18.40 -6.76
CA ARG A 222 2.93 -18.28 -6.92
C ARG A 222 2.46 -18.79 -8.30
N LEU A 223 3.24 -18.54 -9.35
CA LEU A 223 2.98 -19.08 -10.69
C LEU A 223 3.16 -20.62 -10.72
N LEU A 224 4.21 -21.14 -10.12
CA LEU A 224 4.49 -22.58 -10.11
C LEU A 224 3.37 -23.38 -9.42
N ARG A 225 2.83 -22.88 -8.31
CA ARG A 225 1.70 -23.51 -7.61
C ARG A 225 0.41 -23.53 -8.44
N THR A 226 0.23 -22.63 -9.41
CA THR A 226 -0.94 -22.63 -10.30
C THR A 226 -0.85 -23.73 -11.36
N VAL A 227 0.35 -24.12 -11.77
CA VAL A 227 0.58 -25.17 -12.77
C VAL A 227 0.38 -26.56 -12.17
N THR A 228 0.67 -26.76 -10.89
CA THR A 228 0.55 -28.05 -10.20
C THR A 228 -0.86 -28.36 -9.69
N SER A 229 -1.79 -27.40 -9.73
CA SER A 229 -3.19 -27.56 -9.27
C SER A 229 -4.20 -27.71 -10.42
N ARG A 230 -3.74 -27.86 -11.67
CA ARG A 230 -4.51 -28.25 -12.86
C ARG A 230 -4.14 -29.67 -13.25
#